data_92904f1b60f5f16bc739316e9c3d7328
#
_entry.id   92904f1b60f5f16bc739316e9c3d7328
#
_cell.length_a   1.000
_cell.length_b   1.000
_cell.length_c   1.000
_cell.angle_alpha   90.00
_cell.angle_beta   90.00
_cell.angle_gamma   90.00
#
_symmetry.space_group_name_H-M   'P 1'
#
loop_
_entity.id
_entity.type
_entity.pdbx_description
1 polymer ?
#
loop_
_entity_poly.entity_id
_entity_poly.type
_entity_poly.pdbx_seq_one_letter_code
_entity_poly.pdbx_strand_id
1 'polypeptide(L)'
;MTAVVPTPSKSGIVYPISDGEPVAETYDHLYAILTTLEVLKQYLVGSRATALANQFLYYAQGFPKLRVAPDVMVIYDVEPGGRDNYKIWEEKQVPKVIFEITSKFFLIL
;
A
#
# COMPACT_ATOMS: atom_id res chain seq x y z
N MET A 1 16.97 -8.27 3.83
CA MET A 1 16.11 -8.11 2.66
C MET A 1 15.50 -9.43 2.25
N THR A 2 14.25 -9.43 2.02
CA THR A 2 13.54 -10.64 1.63
C THR A 2 13.54 -10.84 0.13
N ALA A 3 13.42 -12.07 -0.27
CA ALA A 3 13.20 -12.37 -1.68
C ALA A 3 11.82 -11.88 -2.13
N VAL A 4 11.72 -11.58 -3.41
CA VAL A 4 10.44 -11.24 -4.00
C VAL A 4 9.60 -12.49 -4.10
N VAL A 5 8.38 -12.42 -3.60
CA VAL A 5 7.43 -13.52 -3.74
C VAL A 5 6.27 -13.02 -4.61
N PRO A 6 6.19 -13.48 -5.85
CA PRO A 6 5.14 -13.01 -6.74
C PRO A 6 3.77 -13.48 -6.28
N THR A 7 2.75 -12.68 -6.59
CA THR A 7 1.35 -13.03 -6.35
C THR A 7 0.75 -13.51 -7.67
N PRO A 8 0.41 -14.80 -7.80
CA PRO A 8 -0.18 -15.28 -9.06
C PRO A 8 -1.56 -14.68 -9.26
N SER A 9 -1.94 -14.50 -10.50
CA SER A 9 -3.27 -14.07 -10.89
C SER A 9 -3.94 -15.16 -11.68
N LYS A 10 -5.27 -15.04 -11.86
CA LYS A 10 -6.04 -16.02 -12.62
C LYS A 10 -5.63 -16.07 -14.08
N SER A 11 -5.11 -14.99 -14.62
CA SER A 11 -4.66 -14.93 -16.01
C SER A 11 -3.22 -15.42 -16.19
N GLY A 12 -2.57 -15.86 -15.11
CA GLY A 12 -1.16 -16.24 -15.16
C GLY A 12 -0.19 -15.08 -15.07
N ILE A 13 -0.69 -13.87 -15.00
CA ILE A 13 0.17 -12.69 -14.83
C ILE A 13 0.58 -12.58 -13.38
N VAL A 14 1.86 -12.34 -13.15
CA VAL A 14 2.43 -12.23 -11.81
C VAL A 14 2.49 -10.78 -11.39
N TYR A 15 1.95 -10.49 -10.20
CA TYR A 15 1.99 -9.15 -9.60
C TYR A 15 2.88 -9.21 -8.36
N PRO A 16 4.14 -8.75 -8.47
CA PRO A 16 5.07 -8.83 -7.34
C PRO A 16 4.59 -8.07 -6.10
N ILE A 17 4.98 -8.58 -4.94
CA ILE A 17 4.74 -7.92 -3.66
C ILE A 17 5.77 -6.81 -3.46
N SER A 18 6.97 -7.01 -3.94
CA SER A 18 8.06 -6.03 -3.87
C SER A 18 8.87 -6.11 -5.15
N ASP A 19 9.70 -5.10 -5.38
CA ASP A 19 10.58 -5.07 -6.54
C ASP A 19 11.88 -5.83 -6.31
N GLY A 20 12.05 -6.44 -5.13
CA GLY A 20 13.24 -7.21 -4.82
C GLY A 20 14.42 -6.37 -4.32
N GLU A 21 14.28 -5.06 -4.32
CA GLU A 21 15.34 -4.17 -3.88
C GLU A 21 15.26 -3.92 -2.37
N PRO A 22 16.40 -3.83 -1.68
CA PRO A 22 16.38 -3.45 -0.27
C PRO A 22 15.79 -2.04 -0.11
N VAL A 23 14.97 -1.89 0.92
CA VAL A 23 14.42 -0.57 1.24
C VAL A 23 15.35 0.08 2.25
N ALA A 24 16.01 1.17 1.84
CA ALA A 24 16.85 1.94 2.72
C ALA A 24 16.09 3.19 3.14
N GLU A 25 15.56 3.17 4.35
CA GLU A 25 14.81 4.30 4.89
C GLU A 25 15.55 4.87 6.09
N THR A 26 15.44 6.19 6.27
CA THR A 26 15.91 6.79 7.52
C THR A 26 14.99 6.38 8.64
N TYR A 27 15.51 6.40 9.85
CA TYR A 27 14.71 6.11 11.05
C TYR A 27 13.51 7.03 11.14
N ASP A 28 13.70 8.32 10.87
CA ASP A 28 12.61 9.29 10.98
C ASP A 28 11.51 9.02 9.96
N HIS A 29 11.89 8.65 8.73
CA HIS A 29 10.92 8.33 7.69
C HIS A 29 10.10 7.09 8.09
N LEU A 30 10.79 6.04 8.51
CA LEU A 30 10.11 4.82 8.93
C LEU A 30 9.20 5.08 10.12
N TYR A 31 9.68 5.84 11.11
CA TYR A 31 8.90 6.14 12.29
C TYR A 31 7.63 6.93 11.91
N ALA A 32 7.76 7.88 10.99
CA ALA A 32 6.60 8.66 10.52
C ALA A 32 5.57 7.76 9.83
N ILE A 33 6.01 6.82 9.01
CA ILE A 33 5.11 5.86 8.36
C ILE A 33 4.38 5.03 9.40
N LEU A 34 5.11 4.47 10.35
CA LEU A 34 4.51 3.60 11.37
C LEU A 34 3.54 4.37 12.27
N THR A 35 3.89 5.60 12.63
CA THR A 35 3.02 6.44 13.45
C THR A 35 1.74 6.79 12.70
N THR A 36 1.86 7.17 11.45
CA THR A 36 0.70 7.49 10.61
C THR A 36 -0.22 6.28 10.49
N LEU A 37 0.37 5.12 10.22
CA LEU A 37 -0.40 3.89 10.08
C LEU A 37 -1.16 3.55 11.36
N GLU A 38 -0.50 3.69 12.51
CA GLU A 38 -1.11 3.38 13.79
C GLU A 38 -2.27 4.31 14.12
N VAL A 39 -2.09 5.61 13.88
CA VAL A 39 -3.16 6.59 14.10
C VAL A 39 -4.35 6.30 13.19
N LEU A 40 -4.09 5.98 11.93
CA LEU A 40 -5.15 5.67 10.98
C LEU A 40 -5.90 4.40 11.37
N LYS A 41 -5.18 3.39 11.82
CA LYS A 41 -5.83 2.15 12.27
C LYS A 41 -6.80 2.40 13.41
N GLN A 42 -6.40 3.24 14.35
CA GLN A 42 -7.28 3.61 15.47
C GLN A 42 -8.48 4.41 14.99
N TYR A 43 -8.26 5.34 14.09
CA TYR A 43 -9.32 6.17 13.52
C TYR A 43 -10.35 5.33 12.77
N LEU A 44 -9.89 4.26 12.10
CA LEU A 44 -10.74 3.44 11.25
C LEU A 44 -11.42 2.29 11.98
N VAL A 45 -11.18 2.12 13.28
CA VAL A 45 -11.82 1.07 14.07
C VAL A 45 -13.33 1.17 13.91
N GLY A 46 -13.97 0.06 13.58
CA GLY A 46 -15.42 0.02 13.38
C GLY A 46 -15.86 0.40 11.96
N SER A 47 -14.97 0.91 11.14
CA SER A 47 -15.28 1.21 9.75
C SER A 47 -14.90 0.04 8.84
N ARG A 48 -15.61 -0.08 7.72
CA ARG A 48 -15.23 -1.04 6.69
C ARG A 48 -14.18 -0.36 5.80
N ALA A 49 -12.94 -0.40 6.26
CA ALA A 49 -11.84 0.32 5.64
C ALA A 49 -10.51 -0.29 6.06
N THR A 50 -9.47 0.03 5.32
CA THR A 50 -8.13 -0.40 5.68
C THR A 50 -7.11 0.70 5.41
N ALA A 51 -6.01 0.68 6.16
CA ALA A 51 -4.86 1.54 5.93
C ALA A 51 -3.66 0.62 5.65
N LEU A 52 -2.95 0.90 4.57
CA LEU A 52 -1.84 0.08 4.10
C LEU A 52 -0.60 0.95 3.94
N ALA A 53 0.56 0.40 4.28
CA ALA A 53 1.82 1.12 4.19
C ALA A 53 2.81 0.34 3.35
N ASN A 54 3.58 1.05 2.53
CA ASN A 54 4.67 0.49 1.73
C ASN A 54 4.24 -0.67 0.85
N GLN A 55 3.07 -0.57 0.24
CA GLN A 55 2.56 -1.63 -0.62
C GLN A 55 2.38 -1.15 -2.04
N PHE A 56 2.55 -2.05 -2.98
CA PHE A 56 2.24 -1.76 -4.37
C PHE A 56 0.75 -1.60 -4.57
N LEU A 57 0.38 -0.54 -5.26
CA LEU A 57 -0.96 -0.29 -5.73
C LEU A 57 -0.97 -0.51 -7.24
N TYR A 58 -1.61 -1.59 -7.67
CA TYR A 58 -1.74 -1.92 -9.08
C TYR A 58 -3.06 -1.34 -9.60
N TYR A 59 -2.96 -0.52 -10.64
CA TYR A 59 -4.14 0.19 -11.14
C TYR A 59 -4.55 -0.22 -12.55
N ALA A 60 -3.81 -1.13 -13.19
CA ALA A 60 -4.14 -1.59 -14.55
C ALA A 60 -4.01 -3.11 -14.60
N GLN A 61 -5.16 -3.78 -14.71
CA GLN A 61 -5.18 -5.24 -14.81
C GLN A 61 -4.44 -5.69 -16.08
N GLY A 62 -3.58 -6.68 -15.92
CA GLY A 62 -2.79 -7.20 -17.05
C GLY A 62 -1.46 -6.50 -17.25
N PHE A 63 -1.18 -5.43 -16.51
CA PHE A 63 0.04 -4.64 -16.70
C PHE A 63 0.75 -4.44 -15.36
N PRO A 64 1.49 -5.46 -14.88
CA PRO A 64 2.08 -5.38 -13.53
C PRO A 64 3.18 -4.33 -13.37
N LYS A 65 3.63 -3.71 -14.45
CA LYS A 65 4.57 -2.60 -14.34
C LYS A 65 3.88 -1.27 -14.07
N LEU A 66 2.54 -1.20 -14.27
CA LEU A 66 1.77 -0.01 -13.99
C LEU A 66 1.31 -0.04 -12.55
N ARG A 67 2.16 0.46 -11.67
CA ARG A 67 1.92 0.46 -10.23
C ARG A 67 2.60 1.66 -9.60
N VAL A 68 2.12 2.00 -8.41
CA VAL A 68 2.77 2.99 -7.54
C VAL A 68 2.94 2.37 -6.16
N ALA A 69 3.77 2.98 -5.35
CA ALA A 69 4.04 2.49 -3.99
C ALA A 69 3.87 3.63 -3.00
N PRO A 70 2.63 3.99 -2.66
CA PRO A 70 2.39 5.05 -1.68
C PRO A 70 2.99 4.71 -0.33
N ASP A 71 3.45 5.71 0.41
CA ASP A 71 3.94 5.48 1.76
C ASP A 71 2.83 4.94 2.64
N VAL A 72 1.67 5.59 2.63
CA VAL A 72 0.47 5.11 3.34
C VAL A 72 -0.75 5.44 2.49
N MET A 73 -1.71 4.53 2.44
CA MET A 73 -2.97 4.79 1.73
C MET A 73 -4.15 4.28 2.55
N VAL A 74 -5.28 4.94 2.40
CA VAL A 74 -6.53 4.58 3.08
C VAL A 74 -7.57 4.24 2.04
N ILE A 75 -8.17 3.08 2.18
CA ILE A 75 -9.21 2.60 1.28
C ILE A 75 -10.47 2.32 2.09
N TYR A 76 -11.61 2.87 1.64
CA TYR A 76 -12.91 2.63 2.26
C TYR A 76 -13.70 1.60 1.49
N ASP A 77 -14.67 1.02 2.16
CA ASP A 77 -15.61 0.04 1.58
C ASP A 77 -14.91 -1.23 1.10
N VAL A 78 -13.89 -1.63 1.85
CA VAL A 78 -13.18 -2.89 1.66
C VAL A 78 -13.06 -3.59 3.00
N GLU A 79 -12.74 -4.87 2.97
CA GLU A 79 -12.50 -5.63 4.20
C GLU A 79 -11.32 -5.03 4.96
N PRO A 80 -11.43 -4.87 6.27
CA PRO A 80 -10.29 -4.43 7.07
C PRO A 80 -9.16 -5.46 7.04
N GLY A 81 -7.96 -5.01 7.37
CA GLY A 81 -6.80 -5.88 7.47
C GLY A 81 -5.76 -5.59 6.40
N GLY A 82 -4.66 -6.31 6.48
CA GLY A 82 -3.54 -6.09 5.57
C GLY A 82 -3.70 -6.79 4.24
N ARG A 83 -2.84 -6.40 3.31
CA ARG A 83 -2.73 -7.00 1.98
C ARG A 83 -1.26 -7.20 1.66
N ASP A 84 -0.95 -8.15 0.79
CA ASP A 84 0.40 -8.26 0.25
C ASP A 84 0.65 -7.18 -0.79
N ASN A 85 -0.36 -6.91 -1.59
CA ASN A 85 -0.42 -5.77 -2.50
C ASN A 85 -1.90 -5.43 -2.71
N TYR A 86 -2.16 -4.30 -3.35
CA TYR A 86 -3.54 -3.87 -3.55
C TYR A 86 -3.83 -3.79 -5.05
N LYS A 87 -4.87 -4.49 -5.49
CA LYS A 87 -5.29 -4.50 -6.89
C LYS A 87 -6.67 -3.88 -6.99
N ILE A 88 -6.76 -2.76 -7.68
CA ILE A 88 -8.01 -1.99 -7.75
C ILE A 88 -9.15 -2.81 -8.34
N TRP A 89 -8.87 -3.56 -9.40
CA TRP A 89 -9.93 -4.33 -10.08
C TRP A 89 -10.49 -5.47 -9.24
N GLU A 90 -9.71 -5.99 -8.30
CA GLU A 90 -10.20 -7.07 -7.43
C GLU A 90 -11.07 -6.55 -6.32
N GLU A 91 -10.71 -5.44 -5.72
CA GLU A 91 -11.45 -4.90 -4.58
C GLU A 91 -12.44 -3.82 -4.97
N LYS A 92 -12.31 -3.29 -6.18
CA LYS A 92 -13.27 -2.35 -6.80
C LYS A 92 -13.37 -1.02 -6.07
N GLN A 93 -12.34 -0.68 -5.31
CA GLN A 93 -12.26 0.62 -4.64
C GLN A 93 -10.88 1.19 -4.86
N VAL A 94 -10.83 2.51 -5.07
CA VAL A 94 -9.56 3.22 -5.15
C VAL A 94 -9.25 3.83 -3.79
N PRO A 95 -7.97 4.07 -3.47
CA PRO A 95 -7.63 4.75 -2.24
C PRO A 95 -8.30 6.11 -2.17
N LYS A 96 -8.86 6.42 -1.01
CA LYS A 96 -9.47 7.72 -0.75
C LYS A 96 -8.42 8.77 -0.46
N VAL A 97 -7.37 8.37 0.22
CA VAL A 97 -6.29 9.26 0.65
C VAL A 97 -4.96 8.53 0.48
N ILE A 98 -3.98 9.23 -0.02
CA ILE A 98 -2.61 8.76 -0.10
C ILE A 98 -1.72 9.76 0.64
N PHE A 99 -0.90 9.24 1.55
CA PHE A 99 0.09 10.04 2.26
C PHE A 99 1.45 9.76 1.66
N GLU A 100 2.12 10.81 1.26
CA GLU A 100 3.52 10.76 0.86
C GLU A 100 4.34 11.50 1.91
N ILE A 101 5.24 10.80 2.56
CA ILE A 101 6.00 11.34 3.69
C ILE A 101 7.38 11.75 3.19
N THR A 102 7.65 13.04 3.28
CA THR A 102 8.98 13.56 2.92
C THR A 102 9.81 13.72 4.19
N SER A 103 11.03 14.14 4.01
CA SER A 103 11.92 14.36 5.16
C SER A 103 11.46 15.53 6.04
N LYS A 104 10.52 16.35 5.60
CA LYS A 104 10.14 17.57 6.31
C LYS A 104 8.66 17.70 6.62
N PHE A 105 7.78 17.08 5.83
CA PHE A 105 6.35 17.25 6.01
C PHE A 105 5.58 16.16 5.31
N PHE A 106 4.29 16.03 5.64
CA PHE A 106 3.38 15.14 4.97
C PHE A 106 2.80 15.81 3.75
N LEU A 107 2.60 15.03 2.71
CA LEU A 107 1.89 15.43 1.52
C LEU A 107 0.69 14.50 1.37
N ILE A 108 -0.51 15.07 1.25
CA ILE A 108 -1.74 14.31 1.07
C ILE A 108 -2.20 14.49 -0.38
N LEU A 109 -2.34 13.38 -1.08
CA LEU A 109 -2.73 13.42 -2.50
C LEU A 109 -4.15 12.91 -2.71
#